data_f7dc40b3b58a3899ae1d8bcef512e03d
#
_entry.id   f7dc40b3b58a3899ae1d8bcef512e03d
#
_cell.length_a   1.000
_cell.length_b   1.000
_cell.length_c   1.000
_cell.angle_alpha   90.00
_cell.angle_beta   90.00
_cell.angle_gamma   90.00
#
_symmetry.space_group_name_H-M   'P 1'
#
loop_
_entity.id
_entity.type
_entity.pdbx_description
1 polymer ?
#
loop_
_entity_poly.entity_id
_entity_poly.type
_entity_poly.pdbx_seq_one_letter_code
_entity_poly.pdbx_strand_id
1 'polypeptide(L)'
;MCGRFVLSDKKVIKDKFNVELTPSYNIAPSQDVLVIKPDPVFMKWSYSPKWKDDMNLINCRHETLLEKPSFKGSLRCVFLANGWYEWQRQN
;
A
#
# COMPACT_ATOMS: atom_id res chain seq x y z
N MET A 1 -3.20 -7.68 10.24
CA MET A 1 -3.12 -6.98 8.95
C MET A 1 -2.85 -5.50 9.19
N CYS A 2 -2.14 -4.87 8.28
CA CYS A 2 -1.61 -3.52 8.44
C CYS A 2 -2.65 -2.45 8.08
N GLY A 3 -2.84 -1.46 8.97
CA GLY A 3 -3.71 -0.32 8.71
C GLY A 3 -2.97 1.02 8.72
N ARG A 4 -1.69 1.01 9.01
CA ARG A 4 -0.82 2.18 9.00
C ARG A 4 0.61 1.74 8.76
N PHE A 5 1.38 2.55 8.01
CA PHE A 5 2.80 2.26 7.82
C PHE A 5 3.64 3.53 7.75
N VAL A 6 4.96 3.32 7.70
CA VAL A 6 5.96 4.39 7.71
C VAL A 6 6.76 4.32 6.41
N LEU A 7 6.94 5.46 5.77
CA LEU A 7 7.94 5.62 4.71
C LEU A 7 8.63 6.96 4.94
N SER A 8 9.84 6.91 5.47
CA SER A 8 10.55 8.12 5.92
C SER A 8 11.96 8.26 5.37
N ASP A 9 12.52 7.25 4.72
CA ASP A 9 13.90 7.28 4.26
C ASP A 9 14.03 8.01 2.92
N LYS A 10 13.93 9.33 2.98
CA LYS A 10 13.95 10.21 1.83
C LYS A 10 15.21 10.02 0.98
N LYS A 11 16.38 9.83 1.61
CA LYS A 11 17.64 9.71 0.90
C LYS A 11 17.70 8.42 0.07
N VAL A 12 17.35 7.30 0.66
CA VAL A 12 17.36 6.01 -0.03
C VAL A 12 16.38 6.01 -1.21
N ILE A 13 15.19 6.58 -1.01
CA ILE A 13 14.20 6.68 -2.07
C ILE A 13 14.71 7.54 -3.23
N LYS A 14 15.34 8.67 -2.93
CA LYS A 14 15.93 9.53 -3.97
C LYS A 14 17.06 8.81 -4.70
N ASP A 15 17.95 8.16 -3.96
CA ASP A 15 19.12 7.50 -4.54
C ASP A 15 18.73 6.30 -5.42
N LYS A 16 17.75 5.50 -4.99
CA LYS A 16 17.37 4.28 -5.69
C LYS A 16 16.33 4.49 -6.78
N PHE A 17 15.39 5.40 -6.57
CA PHE A 17 14.23 5.55 -7.46
C PHE A 17 14.13 6.93 -8.10
N ASN A 18 15.00 7.86 -7.74
CA ASN A 18 14.99 9.24 -8.23
C ASN A 18 13.63 9.93 -7.98
N VAL A 19 13.04 9.69 -6.82
CA VAL A 19 11.76 10.27 -6.41
C VAL A 19 11.95 11.17 -5.21
N GLU A 20 11.37 12.38 -5.27
CA GLU A 20 11.30 13.27 -4.12
C GLU A 20 10.19 12.80 -3.19
N LEU A 21 10.57 12.34 -2.01
CA LEU A 21 9.65 11.82 -1.01
C LEU A 21 9.42 12.84 0.09
N THR A 22 8.16 13.07 0.46
CA THR A 22 7.84 13.74 1.71
C THR A 22 7.73 12.66 2.79
N PRO A 23 8.68 12.61 3.75
CA PRO A 23 8.65 11.57 4.76
C PRO A 23 7.34 11.56 5.54
N SER A 24 6.83 10.37 5.84
CA SER A 24 5.65 10.23 6.67
C SER A 24 5.82 9.04 7.61
N TYR A 25 5.49 9.28 8.87
CA TYR A 25 5.56 8.26 9.92
C TYR A 25 4.20 7.65 10.25
N ASN A 26 3.16 8.06 9.53
CA ASN A 26 1.80 7.57 9.80
C ASN A 26 0.96 7.64 8.53
N ILE A 27 1.29 6.78 7.57
CA ILE A 27 0.56 6.70 6.31
C ILE A 27 -0.71 5.89 6.53
N ALA A 28 -1.85 6.47 6.16
CA ALA A 28 -3.17 5.89 6.37
C ALA A 28 -3.81 5.48 5.04
N PRO A 29 -4.78 4.56 5.07
CA PRO A 29 -5.59 4.27 3.88
C PRO A 29 -6.22 5.53 3.29
N SER A 30 -6.43 5.52 1.99
CA SER A 30 -6.95 6.62 1.17
C SER A 30 -5.97 7.74 0.87
N GLN A 31 -4.78 7.71 1.46
CA GLN A 31 -3.70 8.62 1.07
C GLN A 31 -2.98 8.10 -0.17
N ASP A 32 -2.36 9.00 -0.92
CA ASP A 32 -1.48 8.60 -2.02
C ASP A 32 -0.17 8.06 -1.45
N VAL A 33 0.25 6.90 -1.93
CA VAL A 33 1.46 6.22 -1.47
C VAL A 33 2.37 5.92 -2.64
N LEU A 34 3.68 5.86 -2.38
CA LEU A 34 4.65 5.53 -3.40
C LEU A 34 4.68 4.02 -3.63
N VAL A 35 4.41 3.61 -4.86
CA VAL A 35 4.46 2.22 -5.27
C VAL A 35 5.35 2.06 -6.49
N ILE A 36 5.85 0.84 -6.71
CA ILE A 36 6.60 0.47 -7.91
C ILE A 36 5.68 -0.37 -8.80
N LYS A 37 5.40 0.12 -10.05
CA LYS A 37 4.43 -0.52 -10.94
C LYS A 37 4.72 -0.20 -12.43
N PRO A 38 5.60 -0.84 -13.14
CA PRO A 38 6.94 -1.25 -12.70
C PRO A 38 7.83 -0.08 -12.33
N ASP A 39 7.46 1.14 -12.73
CA ASP A 39 8.18 2.36 -12.36
C ASP A 39 7.56 3.00 -11.11
N PRO A 40 8.31 3.88 -10.42
CA PRO A 40 7.75 4.57 -9.26
C PRO A 40 6.56 5.45 -9.63
N VAL A 41 5.49 5.35 -8.88
CA VAL A 41 4.28 6.16 -9.07
C VAL A 41 3.56 6.33 -7.73
N PHE A 42 2.88 7.45 -7.54
CA PHE A 42 2.02 7.65 -6.38
C PHE A 42 0.60 7.20 -6.71
N MET A 43 0.06 6.33 -5.89
CA MET A 43 -1.28 5.79 -6.06
C MET A 43 -2.04 5.80 -4.74
N LYS A 44 -3.33 5.92 -4.81
CA LYS A 44 -4.19 5.87 -3.63
C LYS A 44 -4.12 4.48 -2.98
N TRP A 45 -3.91 4.45 -1.67
CA TRP A 45 -3.92 3.19 -0.92
C TRP A 45 -5.36 2.78 -0.63
N SER A 46 -5.98 2.15 -1.57
CA SER A 46 -7.21 1.38 -1.42
C SER A 46 -7.52 0.75 -2.76
N TYR A 47 -8.14 -0.39 -2.75
CA TYR A 47 -8.51 -1.10 -3.97
C TYR A 47 -10.01 -1.30 -4.01
N SER A 48 -10.61 -0.96 -5.15
CA SER A 48 -12.00 -1.28 -5.42
C SER A 48 -12.09 -1.97 -6.78
N PRO A 49 -12.75 -3.12 -6.87
CA PRO A 49 -12.94 -3.77 -8.16
C PRO A 49 -13.88 -2.95 -9.03
N LYS A 50 -13.80 -3.15 -10.35
CA LYS A 50 -14.59 -2.37 -11.30
C LYS A 50 -16.10 -2.49 -11.07
N TRP A 51 -16.57 -3.65 -10.57
CA TRP A 51 -17.98 -3.91 -10.34
C TRP A 51 -18.49 -3.33 -9.01
N LYS A 52 -17.61 -2.79 -8.15
CA LYS A 52 -18.01 -2.15 -6.90
C LYS A 52 -16.95 -1.12 -6.48
N ASP A 53 -17.13 0.10 -6.96
CA ASP A 53 -16.12 1.16 -6.86
C ASP A 53 -15.99 1.79 -5.46
N ASP A 54 -16.88 1.46 -4.52
CA ASP A 54 -16.86 1.96 -3.15
C ASP A 54 -16.39 0.93 -2.12
N MET A 55 -15.80 -0.17 -2.56
CA MET A 55 -15.39 -1.25 -1.67
C MET A 55 -14.20 -0.89 -0.77
N ASN A 56 -13.24 -0.15 -1.31
CA ASN A 56 -12.10 0.43 -0.57
C ASN A 56 -11.34 -0.59 0.28
N LEU A 57 -10.93 -1.68 -0.34
CA LEU A 57 -10.16 -2.73 0.31
C LEU A 57 -8.72 -2.27 0.53
N ILE A 58 -8.19 -2.46 1.73
CA ILE A 58 -6.84 -2.01 2.09
C ILE A 58 -5.86 -3.16 2.34
N ASN A 59 -6.36 -4.38 2.51
CA ASN A 59 -5.55 -5.57 2.74
C ASN A 59 -6.12 -6.76 2.00
N CYS A 60 -5.25 -7.71 1.67
CA CYS A 60 -5.65 -8.99 1.12
C CYS A 60 -4.76 -10.08 1.69
N ARG A 61 -5.35 -11.13 2.22
CA ARG A 61 -4.60 -12.28 2.71
C ARG A 61 -4.01 -13.04 1.53
N HIS A 62 -2.73 -13.33 1.61
CA HIS A 62 -2.01 -14.07 0.58
C HIS A 62 -2.67 -15.43 0.28
N GLU A 63 -3.15 -16.11 1.32
CA GLU A 63 -3.71 -17.46 1.20
C GLU A 63 -4.97 -17.53 0.35
N THR A 64 -5.73 -16.43 0.25
CA THR A 64 -7.00 -16.41 -0.47
C THR A 64 -7.04 -15.40 -1.62
N LEU A 65 -5.90 -14.78 -1.93
CA LEU A 65 -5.84 -13.72 -2.94
C LEU A 65 -6.46 -14.13 -4.27
N LEU A 66 -6.09 -15.30 -4.78
CA LEU A 66 -6.56 -15.76 -6.09
C LEU A 66 -7.98 -16.29 -6.08
N GLU A 67 -8.53 -16.55 -4.90
CA GLU A 67 -9.89 -17.10 -4.74
C GLU A 67 -10.95 -16.01 -4.60
N LYS A 68 -10.55 -14.80 -4.18
CA LYS A 68 -11.52 -13.74 -3.91
C LYS A 68 -11.93 -13.01 -5.18
N PRO A 69 -13.23 -12.93 -5.49
CA PRO A 69 -13.70 -12.21 -6.68
C PRO A 69 -13.28 -10.74 -6.70
N SER A 70 -13.15 -10.13 -5.53
CA SER A 70 -12.74 -8.71 -5.39
C SER A 70 -11.40 -8.41 -6.04
N PHE A 71 -10.47 -9.36 -6.01
CA PHE A 71 -9.11 -9.16 -6.51
C PHE A 71 -8.86 -9.78 -7.88
N LYS A 72 -9.87 -10.42 -8.45
CA LYS A 72 -9.75 -10.99 -9.78
C LYS A 72 -9.51 -9.90 -10.82
N GLY A 73 -8.45 -10.06 -11.61
CA GLY A 73 -8.07 -9.06 -12.61
C GLY A 73 -7.22 -7.92 -12.05
N SER A 74 -6.90 -7.92 -10.76
CA SER A 74 -5.98 -6.94 -10.19
C SER A 74 -4.56 -7.17 -10.69
N LEU A 75 -3.77 -6.10 -10.73
CA LEU A 75 -2.38 -6.14 -11.12
C LEU A 75 -1.49 -5.99 -9.88
N ARG A 76 -0.25 -6.47 -10.00
CA ARG A 76 0.71 -6.42 -8.91
C ARG A 76 1.42 -5.08 -8.85
N CYS A 77 1.74 -4.65 -7.64
CA CYS A 77 2.66 -3.55 -7.40
C CYS A 77 3.39 -3.80 -6.09
N VAL A 78 4.38 -2.96 -5.79
CA VAL A 78 5.15 -3.05 -4.55
C VAL A 78 5.01 -1.73 -3.80
N PHE A 79 4.54 -1.80 -2.56
CA PHE A 79 4.57 -0.67 -1.63
C PHE A 79 5.94 -0.59 -0.99
N LEU A 80 6.50 0.62 -0.93
CA LEU A 80 7.75 0.85 -0.21
C LEU A 80 7.44 1.28 1.21
N ALA A 81 8.11 0.69 2.18
CA ALA A 81 7.86 0.99 3.59
C ALA A 81 9.13 0.76 4.43
N ASN A 82 9.33 1.57 5.46
CA ASN A 82 10.35 1.33 6.48
C ASN A 82 9.81 0.46 7.62
N GLY A 83 8.50 0.51 7.87
CA GLY A 83 7.88 -0.24 8.93
C GLY A 83 6.38 -0.10 8.88
N TRP A 84 5.70 -0.86 9.71
CA TRP A 84 4.25 -0.79 9.81
C TRP A 84 3.81 -0.92 11.26
N TYR A 85 2.55 -0.50 11.53
CA TYR A 85 1.94 -0.59 12.85
C TYR A 85 0.91 -1.69 12.88
N GLU A 86 0.93 -2.48 13.95
CA GLU A 86 -0.09 -3.48 14.21
C GLU A 86 -0.58 -3.35 15.64
N TRP A 87 -1.89 -3.55 15.82
CA TRP A 87 -2.48 -3.51 17.13
C TRP A 87 -2.35 -4.86 17.81
N GLN A 88 -1.80 -4.86 19.01
CA GLN A 88 -1.74 -6.05 19.83
C GLN A 88 -2.97 -6.09 20.73
N ARG A 89 -3.72 -7.20 20.67
CA ARG A 89 -4.88 -7.37 21.53
C ARG A 89 -4.40 -7.63 22.95
N GLN A 90 -4.98 -6.89 23.91
CA GLN A 90 -4.74 -7.08 25.33
C GLN A 90 -5.83 -7.97 25.92
N ASN A 91 -5.45 -8.94 26.75
CA ASN A 91 -6.38 -9.83 27.44
C ASN A 91 -6.58 -9.40 28.89
#